data_813eb31b7c2d2e1637e36bd03d3f8797
#
_entry.id   813eb31b7c2d2e1637e36bd03d3f8797
#
_cell.length_a   1.000
_cell.length_b   1.000
_cell.length_c   1.000
_cell.angle_alpha   90.00
_cell.angle_beta   90.00
_cell.angle_gamma   90.00
#
_symmetry.space_group_name_H-M   'P 1'
#
loop_
_entity.id
_entity.type
_entity.pdbx_description
1 polymer ?
#
loop_
_entity_poly.entity_id
_entity_poly.type
_entity_poly.pdbx_seq_one_letter_code
_entity_poly.pdbx_strand_id
1 'polypeptide(L)'
;MLFGQAASWNHTLERLQQYNAADSVVGLSDVCLGEYTDSDVTYSLSELLEMYNKGEIDGVLQTEPENTYYTNILKQIGIPDIYIIPENIKENECIKRYSDVGPVLNQIEFHLADHCNLNCRGCAHFSNLVSSPVYADYEQFNKDIHKLSEYFSQIKTIYLLGGEPLLNKDIGSFIISARDAFPYACITVVTNGILLLSISDDLIQIIKDNNVLISISDYECLDNNKIITFIKEHELNAELRLEKESFAKHINIHGDSDKKVIFNQCMRRNCTFLSRGMMAACCTPFLNKYFNERYNEKLPEMDKNDCIDIYEPGLDGWKIKDRLIQPMESCRYCGEDAAFKWGISQEPILKSDWCL
;
A
#
# COMPACT_ATOMS: atom_id res chain seq x y z
N MET A 1 20.65 -0.99 -19.01
CA MET A 1 19.47 -1.80 -19.41
C MET A 1 18.29 -1.41 -18.53
N LEU A 2 17.10 -1.10 -19.10
CA LEU A 2 15.86 -0.97 -18.30
C LEU A 2 15.27 -2.35 -18.01
N PHE A 3 14.74 -2.54 -16.80
CA PHE A 3 14.15 -3.78 -16.36
C PHE A 3 12.86 -3.53 -15.56
N GLY A 4 11.77 -4.15 -15.96
CA GLY A 4 10.45 -4.00 -15.35
C GLY A 4 9.34 -4.32 -16.33
N GLN A 5 8.10 -3.99 -16.01
CA GLN A 5 6.98 -4.13 -16.96
C GLN A 5 7.08 -3.11 -18.09
N ALA A 6 6.71 -3.51 -19.30
CA ALA A 6 6.76 -2.64 -20.48
C ALA A 6 6.00 -1.31 -20.27
N ALA A 7 4.90 -1.32 -19.55
CA ALA A 7 4.12 -0.11 -19.23
C ALA A 7 4.91 0.93 -18.44
N SER A 8 5.91 0.54 -17.65
CA SER A 8 6.74 1.46 -16.84
C SER A 8 7.95 2.01 -17.60
N TRP A 9 8.32 1.45 -18.77
CA TRP A 9 9.49 1.87 -19.53
C TRP A 9 9.37 3.30 -20.07
N ASN A 10 8.22 3.64 -20.65
CA ASN A 10 8.01 4.97 -21.25
C ASN A 10 8.15 6.08 -20.21
N HIS A 11 7.54 5.92 -19.05
CA HIS A 11 7.66 6.87 -17.95
C HIS A 11 9.13 7.04 -17.49
N THR A 12 9.86 5.92 -17.38
CA THR A 12 11.28 5.96 -17.01
C THR A 12 12.15 6.62 -18.07
N LEU A 13 11.89 6.35 -19.37
CA LEU A 13 12.59 7.00 -20.48
C LEU A 13 12.31 8.51 -20.53
N GLU A 14 11.08 8.94 -20.33
CA GLU A 14 10.72 10.36 -20.22
C GLU A 14 11.49 11.06 -19.10
N ARG A 15 11.60 10.43 -17.94
CA ARG A 15 12.41 10.95 -16.82
C ARG A 15 13.90 11.03 -17.19
N LEU A 16 14.47 10.02 -17.83
CA LEU A 16 15.85 10.03 -18.29
C LEU A 16 16.10 11.15 -19.32
N GLN A 17 15.16 11.40 -20.23
CA GLN A 17 15.24 12.48 -21.19
C GLN A 17 15.31 13.87 -20.53
N GLN A 18 14.53 14.09 -19.46
CA GLN A 18 14.55 15.35 -18.69
C GLN A 18 15.94 15.64 -18.09
N TYR A 19 16.74 14.61 -17.85
CA TYR A 19 18.09 14.72 -17.26
C TYR A 19 19.21 14.46 -18.29
N ASN A 20 18.91 14.39 -19.60
CA ASN A 20 19.86 14.07 -20.66
C ASN A 20 20.60 12.73 -20.45
N ALA A 21 19.95 11.74 -19.83
CA ALA A 21 20.54 10.44 -19.53
C ALA A 21 19.93 9.28 -20.33
N ALA A 22 19.04 9.55 -21.29
CA ALA A 22 18.38 8.52 -22.10
C ALA A 22 19.36 7.69 -22.93
N ASP A 23 20.45 8.31 -23.44
CA ASP A 23 21.49 7.63 -24.22
C ASP A 23 22.28 6.58 -23.43
N SER A 24 22.15 6.57 -22.08
CA SER A 24 22.75 5.54 -21.22
C SER A 24 21.99 4.21 -21.28
N VAL A 25 20.82 4.16 -21.91
CA VAL A 25 19.99 2.95 -22.03
C VAL A 25 20.29 2.23 -23.33
N VAL A 26 20.82 1.03 -23.24
CA VAL A 26 21.18 0.20 -24.41
C VAL A 26 20.13 -0.83 -24.79
N GLY A 27 19.09 -1.02 -23.96
CA GLY A 27 18.01 -1.97 -24.26
C GLY A 27 16.99 -2.11 -23.14
N LEU A 28 15.97 -2.90 -23.37
CA LEU A 28 14.81 -3.13 -22.52
C LEU A 28 14.70 -4.62 -22.18
N SER A 29 14.28 -4.96 -20.96
CA SER A 29 13.97 -6.34 -20.56
C SER A 29 12.66 -6.37 -19.79
N ASP A 30 11.72 -7.21 -20.25
CA ASP A 30 10.42 -7.40 -19.61
C ASP A 30 10.44 -8.63 -18.71
N VAL A 31 9.85 -8.51 -17.53
CA VAL A 31 9.67 -9.62 -16.59
C VAL A 31 8.56 -10.56 -17.02
N CYS A 32 7.59 -10.10 -17.76
CA CYS A 32 6.39 -10.84 -18.16
C CYS A 32 6.57 -11.63 -19.47
N LEU A 33 7.73 -12.13 -19.75
CA LEU A 33 8.12 -13.03 -20.86
C LEU A 33 6.94 -13.54 -21.71
N GLY A 34 6.62 -12.91 -22.83
CA GLY A 34 5.90 -13.60 -23.89
C GLY A 34 5.00 -12.83 -24.85
N GLU A 35 4.59 -11.61 -24.61
CA GLU A 35 3.55 -10.98 -25.44
C GLU A 35 3.87 -9.59 -26.04
N TYR A 36 5.08 -9.07 -25.88
CA TYR A 36 5.45 -7.79 -26.53
C TYR A 36 6.55 -7.99 -27.56
N THR A 37 6.11 -8.23 -28.80
CA THR A 37 6.98 -8.45 -29.97
C THR A 37 7.11 -7.22 -30.87
N ASP A 38 7.04 -6.02 -30.37
CA ASP A 38 7.01 -4.82 -31.23
C ASP A 38 8.12 -3.79 -30.98
N SER A 39 9.24 -4.19 -30.38
CA SER A 39 10.43 -3.35 -30.39
C SER A 39 11.68 -4.17 -30.60
N ASP A 40 12.53 -3.77 -31.54
CA ASP A 40 13.78 -4.40 -31.95
C ASP A 40 14.87 -4.47 -30.87
N VAL A 41 14.55 -4.25 -29.58
CA VAL A 41 15.52 -4.08 -28.49
C VAL A 41 15.03 -4.66 -27.16
N THR A 42 14.26 -5.75 -27.18
CA THR A 42 13.87 -6.47 -25.95
C THR A 42 14.75 -7.70 -25.74
N TYR A 43 15.30 -7.84 -24.54
CA TYR A 43 16.19 -8.93 -24.15
C TYR A 43 15.53 -9.80 -23.06
N SER A 44 15.72 -11.11 -23.18
CA SER A 44 15.37 -12.07 -22.13
C SER A 44 16.29 -11.93 -20.92
N LEU A 45 15.89 -12.51 -19.77
CA LEU A 45 16.73 -12.54 -18.57
C LEU A 45 18.08 -13.23 -18.80
N SER A 46 18.13 -14.25 -19.67
CA SER A 46 19.38 -14.96 -20.01
C SER A 46 20.32 -14.10 -20.86
N GLU A 47 19.79 -13.36 -21.84
CA GLU A 47 20.56 -12.42 -22.64
C GLU A 47 21.05 -11.25 -21.78
N LEU A 48 20.20 -10.73 -20.90
CA LEU A 48 20.56 -9.69 -19.94
C LEU A 48 21.76 -10.10 -19.07
N LEU A 49 21.73 -11.33 -18.52
CA LEU A 49 22.83 -11.89 -17.73
C LEU A 49 24.10 -12.08 -18.57
N GLU A 50 23.96 -12.54 -19.81
CA GLU A 50 25.10 -12.71 -20.73
C GLU A 50 25.77 -11.37 -21.04
N MET A 51 25.01 -10.32 -21.36
CA MET A 51 25.52 -8.96 -21.59
C MET A 51 26.22 -8.40 -20.37
N TYR A 52 25.64 -8.60 -19.17
CA TYR A 52 26.25 -8.17 -17.92
C TYR A 52 27.59 -8.89 -17.67
N ASN A 53 27.65 -10.21 -17.83
CA ASN A 53 28.89 -10.99 -17.66
C ASN A 53 29.97 -10.67 -18.68
N LYS A 54 29.60 -10.22 -19.90
CA LYS A 54 30.53 -9.77 -20.92
C LYS A 54 31.00 -8.33 -20.73
N GLY A 55 30.40 -7.60 -19.77
CA GLY A 55 30.69 -6.16 -19.56
C GLY A 55 30.13 -5.26 -20.67
N GLU A 56 29.12 -5.73 -21.39
CA GLU A 56 28.41 -4.93 -22.42
C GLU A 56 27.42 -3.95 -21.78
N ILE A 57 27.03 -4.22 -20.53
CA ILE A 57 26.24 -3.32 -19.66
C ILE A 57 26.85 -3.27 -18.26
N ASP A 58 26.79 -2.10 -17.62
CA ASP A 58 27.32 -1.87 -16.26
C ASP A 58 26.32 -2.30 -15.18
N GLY A 59 25.05 -2.52 -15.55
CA GLY A 59 24.01 -2.92 -14.63
C GLY A 59 22.61 -2.69 -15.20
N VAL A 60 21.64 -2.75 -14.31
CA VAL A 60 20.21 -2.75 -14.65
C VAL A 60 19.50 -1.61 -13.93
N LEU A 61 18.82 -0.76 -14.68
CA LEU A 61 17.96 0.28 -14.15
C LEU A 61 16.55 -0.30 -13.96
N GLN A 62 16.17 -0.54 -12.71
CA GLN A 62 14.86 -1.04 -12.34
C GLN A 62 13.82 0.08 -12.43
N THR A 63 12.75 -0.14 -13.20
CA THR A 63 11.72 0.87 -13.45
C THR A 63 10.67 0.94 -12.35
N GLU A 64 10.57 -0.13 -11.53
CA GLU A 64 9.63 -0.28 -10.42
C GLU A 64 10.41 -0.67 -9.14
N PRO A 65 11.14 0.29 -8.53
CA PRO A 65 12.03 0.00 -7.39
C PRO A 65 11.28 -0.48 -6.14
N GLU A 66 9.99 -0.21 -6.03
CA GLU A 66 9.12 -0.75 -4.98
C GLU A 66 8.88 -2.25 -5.12
N ASN A 67 9.01 -2.80 -6.33
CA ASN A 67 8.76 -4.20 -6.60
C ASN A 67 9.96 -5.08 -6.17
N THR A 68 9.90 -5.58 -4.95
CA THR A 68 10.95 -6.43 -4.36
C THR A 68 11.17 -7.73 -5.16
N TYR A 69 10.15 -8.25 -5.83
CA TYR A 69 10.25 -9.45 -6.65
C TYR A 69 11.27 -9.26 -7.79
N TYR A 70 11.26 -8.10 -8.46
CA TYR A 70 12.21 -7.79 -9.53
C TYR A 70 13.65 -7.68 -9.01
N THR A 71 13.83 -6.99 -7.89
CA THR A 71 15.14 -6.91 -7.23
C THR A 71 15.68 -8.29 -6.88
N ASN A 72 14.83 -9.19 -6.38
CA ASN A 72 15.22 -10.54 -5.99
C ASN A 72 15.56 -11.40 -7.21
N ILE A 73 14.81 -11.31 -8.30
CA ILE A 73 15.14 -12.01 -9.57
C ILE A 73 16.54 -11.59 -10.04
N LEU A 74 16.81 -10.29 -10.14
CA LEU A 74 18.11 -9.79 -10.61
C LEU A 74 19.25 -10.29 -9.75
N LYS A 75 19.11 -10.26 -8.42
CA LYS A 75 20.12 -10.80 -7.49
C LYS A 75 20.30 -12.30 -7.64
N GLN A 76 19.22 -13.07 -7.78
CA GLN A 76 19.26 -14.53 -7.93
C GLN A 76 19.93 -14.99 -9.22
N ILE A 77 19.73 -14.27 -10.32
CA ILE A 77 20.42 -14.57 -11.57
C ILE A 77 21.88 -14.07 -11.60
N GLY A 78 22.33 -13.30 -10.62
CA GLY A 78 23.72 -12.86 -10.50
C GLY A 78 23.99 -11.44 -10.99
N ILE A 79 22.98 -10.55 -11.04
CA ILE A 79 23.12 -9.14 -11.36
C ILE A 79 22.91 -8.29 -10.09
N PRO A 80 23.96 -7.97 -9.32
CA PRO A 80 23.85 -7.16 -8.11
C PRO A 80 23.82 -5.65 -8.38
N ASP A 81 24.27 -5.21 -9.57
CA ASP A 81 24.37 -3.79 -9.93
C ASP A 81 23.01 -3.28 -10.43
N ILE A 82 22.14 -2.97 -9.48
CA ILE A 82 20.79 -2.47 -9.68
C ILE A 82 20.78 -0.97 -9.42
N TYR A 83 20.22 -0.22 -10.37
CA TYR A 83 20.08 1.23 -10.33
C TYR A 83 18.63 1.64 -10.34
N ILE A 84 18.34 2.84 -9.85
CA ILE A 84 17.01 3.47 -9.87
C ILE A 84 17.15 4.95 -10.21
N ILE A 85 16.02 5.58 -10.56
CA ILE A 85 15.86 7.03 -10.60
C ILE A 85 15.10 7.44 -9.33
N PRO A 86 15.76 8.06 -8.32
CA PRO A 86 15.07 8.51 -7.12
C PRO A 86 14.05 9.62 -7.44
N GLU A 87 13.01 9.77 -6.62
CA GLU A 87 12.05 10.87 -6.79
C GLU A 87 12.64 12.24 -6.44
N ASN A 88 13.54 12.30 -5.46
CA ASN A 88 14.17 13.51 -4.96
C ASN A 88 15.53 13.80 -5.64
N ILE A 89 15.54 13.89 -6.96
CA ILE A 89 16.77 14.14 -7.71
C ILE A 89 17.25 15.58 -7.49
N LYS A 90 18.50 15.71 -7.05
CA LYS A 90 19.29 16.96 -7.16
C LYS A 90 20.07 16.93 -8.46
N GLU A 91 20.14 18.07 -9.15
CA GLU A 91 20.79 18.23 -10.47
C GLU A 91 22.12 17.45 -10.58
N ASN A 92 22.29 16.75 -11.71
CA ASN A 92 23.47 16.05 -12.24
C ASN A 92 23.70 14.57 -11.88
N GLU A 93 22.88 13.92 -11.04
CA GLU A 93 22.97 12.48 -10.81
C GLU A 93 21.58 11.83 -10.75
N CYS A 94 20.97 11.65 -11.92
CA CYS A 94 19.61 11.10 -11.99
C CYS A 94 19.55 9.59 -11.76
N ILE A 95 20.63 8.85 -12.03
CA ILE A 95 20.71 7.40 -11.84
C ILE A 95 21.57 7.11 -10.63
N LYS A 96 21.04 6.37 -9.65
CA LYS A 96 21.77 5.98 -8.43
C LYS A 96 21.72 4.48 -8.24
N ARG A 97 22.75 3.91 -7.61
CA ARG A 97 22.74 2.51 -7.20
C ARG A 97 21.64 2.34 -6.14
N TYR A 98 20.78 1.35 -6.32
CA TYR A 98 19.60 1.15 -5.45
C TYR A 98 20.00 0.92 -3.98
N SER A 99 21.10 0.19 -3.74
CA SER A 99 21.65 -0.01 -2.38
C SER A 99 22.00 1.29 -1.65
N ASP A 100 22.38 2.32 -2.38
CA ASP A 100 22.89 3.57 -1.81
C ASP A 100 21.77 4.58 -1.49
N VAL A 101 20.61 4.37 -2.05
CA VAL A 101 19.44 5.28 -1.88
C VAL A 101 18.52 4.79 -0.76
N GLY A 102 18.57 3.50 -0.44
CA GLY A 102 17.60 2.84 0.43
C GLY A 102 16.36 2.33 -0.30
N PRO A 103 15.60 1.43 0.32
CA PRO A 103 14.46 0.80 -0.32
C PRO A 103 13.27 1.76 -0.49
N VAL A 104 12.47 1.47 -1.51
CA VAL A 104 11.17 2.09 -1.74
C VAL A 104 10.08 1.15 -1.27
N LEU A 105 9.08 1.65 -0.55
CA LEU A 105 7.88 0.91 -0.18
C LEU A 105 6.74 1.32 -1.12
N ASN A 106 5.99 0.34 -1.63
CA ASN A 106 4.89 0.62 -2.56
C ASN A 106 3.76 1.38 -1.87
N GLN A 107 3.27 0.85 -0.74
CA GLN A 107 2.20 1.50 0.01
C GLN A 107 2.26 1.14 1.49
N ILE A 108 1.59 1.99 2.29
CA ILE A 108 1.34 1.76 3.70
C ILE A 108 -0.03 2.29 4.09
N GLU A 109 -0.70 1.59 4.99
CA GLU A 109 -2.02 1.91 5.48
C GLU A 109 -1.98 2.26 6.98
N PHE A 110 -2.69 3.32 7.36
CA PHE A 110 -2.91 3.73 8.73
C PHE A 110 -4.40 3.89 9.01
N HIS A 111 -4.89 3.27 10.06
CA HIS A 111 -6.23 3.54 10.57
C HIS A 111 -6.24 4.80 11.41
N LEU A 112 -7.02 5.81 11.02
CA LEU A 112 -7.25 7.01 11.80
C LEU A 112 -8.42 6.85 12.78
N ALA A 113 -9.36 5.97 12.46
CA ALA A 113 -10.43 5.51 13.33
C ALA A 113 -10.74 4.04 13.00
N ASP A 114 -10.86 3.17 14.01
CA ASP A 114 -11.23 1.78 13.77
C ASP A 114 -12.75 1.61 13.59
N HIS A 115 -13.55 2.49 14.22
CA HIS A 115 -15.01 2.52 14.07
C HIS A 115 -15.46 3.29 12.81
N CYS A 116 -16.70 3.06 12.39
CA CYS A 116 -17.27 3.67 11.19
C CYS A 116 -18.68 4.18 11.47
N ASN A 117 -19.12 5.19 10.71
CA ASN A 117 -20.51 5.67 10.66
C ASN A 117 -21.38 4.87 9.69
N LEU A 118 -20.83 3.84 9.04
CA LEU A 118 -21.52 2.92 8.14
C LEU A 118 -21.39 1.49 8.68
N ASN A 119 -22.51 0.74 8.68
CA ASN A 119 -22.57 -0.62 9.23
C ASN A 119 -22.55 -1.66 8.10
N CYS A 120 -21.47 -1.74 7.33
CA CYS A 120 -21.33 -2.67 6.22
C CYS A 120 -21.26 -4.13 6.69
N ARG A 121 -22.07 -5.01 6.10
CA ARG A 121 -22.05 -6.44 6.35
C ARG A 121 -20.72 -7.03 5.90
N GLY A 122 -20.05 -7.80 6.78
CA GLY A 122 -18.77 -8.45 6.48
C GLY A 122 -17.65 -7.48 6.17
N CYS A 123 -17.64 -6.29 6.81
CA CYS A 123 -16.55 -5.31 6.67
C CYS A 123 -15.20 -5.95 6.98
N ALA A 124 -14.26 -5.93 6.04
CA ALA A 124 -12.93 -6.55 6.19
C ALA A 124 -12.10 -5.93 7.33
N HIS A 125 -12.43 -4.70 7.75
CA HIS A 125 -11.79 -4.01 8.88
C HIS A 125 -12.54 -4.18 10.20
N PHE A 126 -13.60 -5.00 10.24
CA PHE A 126 -14.44 -5.23 11.43
C PHE A 126 -14.99 -3.94 12.08
N SER A 127 -15.06 -2.85 11.35
CA SER A 127 -15.38 -1.52 11.90
C SER A 127 -16.78 -1.45 12.50
N ASN A 128 -17.71 -2.29 12.04
CA ASN A 128 -19.04 -2.43 12.60
C ASN A 128 -19.11 -3.34 13.85
N LEU A 129 -17.99 -3.94 14.25
CA LEU A 129 -17.86 -4.70 15.49
C LEU A 129 -17.18 -3.88 16.60
N VAL A 130 -16.71 -2.69 16.30
CA VAL A 130 -16.05 -1.80 17.28
C VAL A 130 -17.11 -1.23 18.21
N SER A 131 -17.08 -1.63 19.49
CA SER A 131 -18.12 -1.33 20.50
C SER A 131 -18.11 0.10 21.01
N SER A 132 -16.97 0.79 20.89
CA SER A 132 -16.80 2.20 21.31
C SER A 132 -15.83 2.91 20.38
N PRO A 133 -15.93 4.24 20.21
CA PRO A 133 -15.03 4.97 19.32
C PRO A 133 -13.56 4.75 19.68
N VAL A 134 -12.76 4.36 18.67
CA VAL A 134 -11.31 4.18 18.77
C VAL A 134 -10.66 5.04 17.69
N TYR A 135 -9.74 5.90 18.10
CA TYR A 135 -8.99 6.81 17.25
C TYR A 135 -7.50 6.50 17.31
N ALA A 136 -6.78 6.80 16.24
CA ALA A 136 -5.33 6.77 16.25
C ALA A 136 -4.77 7.86 17.19
N ASP A 137 -3.68 7.52 17.86
CA ASP A 137 -2.88 8.47 18.62
C ASP A 137 -1.96 9.23 17.66
N TYR A 138 -2.11 10.55 17.59
CA TYR A 138 -1.35 11.39 16.69
C TYR A 138 0.16 11.39 17.01
N GLU A 139 0.52 11.48 18.29
CA GLU A 139 1.93 11.51 18.68
C GLU A 139 2.65 10.19 18.31
N GLN A 140 1.96 9.07 18.49
CA GLN A 140 2.49 7.78 18.07
C GLN A 140 2.60 7.68 16.54
N PHE A 141 1.58 8.12 15.80
CA PHE A 141 1.63 8.16 14.33
C PHE A 141 2.78 9.03 13.84
N ASN A 142 2.91 10.25 14.37
CA ASN A 142 3.97 11.18 14.00
C ASN A 142 5.36 10.56 14.23
N LYS A 143 5.56 9.91 15.36
CA LYS A 143 6.80 9.17 15.65
C LYS A 143 7.03 8.02 14.68
N ASP A 144 5.99 7.25 14.39
CA ASP A 144 6.07 6.06 13.52
C ASP A 144 6.40 6.45 12.08
N ILE A 145 5.70 7.47 11.52
CA ILE A 145 5.89 7.87 10.12
C ILE A 145 7.29 8.47 9.89
N HIS A 146 7.81 9.24 10.85
CA HIS A 146 9.18 9.75 10.80
C HIS A 146 10.22 8.65 11.00
N LYS A 147 9.93 7.63 11.83
CA LYS A 147 10.79 6.47 11.92
C LYS A 147 10.90 5.71 10.61
N LEU A 148 9.81 5.61 9.85
CA LEU A 148 9.84 5.01 8.51
C LEU A 148 10.70 5.80 7.52
N SER A 149 10.78 7.12 7.64
CA SER A 149 11.63 7.95 6.76
C SER A 149 13.13 7.73 6.99
N GLU A 150 13.53 7.12 8.13
CA GLU A 150 14.90 6.65 8.33
C GLU A 150 15.18 5.35 7.56
N TYR A 151 14.16 4.55 7.26
CA TYR A 151 14.29 3.23 6.63
C TYR A 151 14.05 3.25 5.12
N PHE A 152 13.11 4.09 4.67
CA PHE A 152 12.69 4.13 3.27
C PHE A 152 13.07 5.46 2.64
N SER A 153 13.69 5.40 1.47
CA SER A 153 13.94 6.61 0.66
C SER A 153 12.64 7.22 0.14
N GLN A 154 11.61 6.38 -0.02
CA GLN A 154 10.27 6.78 -0.44
C GLN A 154 9.22 5.75 -0.02
N ILE A 155 8.02 6.22 0.26
CA ILE A 155 6.77 5.46 0.22
C ILE A 155 5.92 6.03 -0.91
N LYS A 156 5.52 5.22 -1.89
CA LYS A 156 4.76 5.72 -3.05
C LYS A 156 3.37 6.18 -2.66
N THR A 157 2.65 5.39 -1.86
CA THR A 157 1.30 5.74 -1.43
C THR A 157 1.13 5.56 0.08
N ILE A 158 0.63 6.58 0.73
CA ILE A 158 0.24 6.56 2.15
C ILE A 158 -1.28 6.65 2.21
N TYR A 159 -1.92 5.57 2.63
CA TYR A 159 -3.35 5.52 2.84
C TYR A 159 -3.71 5.89 4.28
N LEU A 160 -4.45 6.96 4.44
CA LEU A 160 -5.11 7.36 5.67
C LEU A 160 -6.56 6.88 5.57
N LEU A 161 -6.88 5.82 6.31
CA LEU A 161 -8.15 5.12 6.18
C LEU A 161 -8.63 4.61 7.56
N GLY A 162 -9.39 3.53 7.61
CA GLY A 162 -9.87 2.92 8.85
C GLY A 162 -11.25 2.34 8.67
N GLY A 163 -12.11 2.50 9.67
CA GLY A 163 -13.55 2.43 9.49
C GLY A 163 -14.01 3.63 8.67
N GLU A 164 -13.98 4.82 9.29
CA GLU A 164 -14.16 6.08 8.57
C GLU A 164 -13.15 7.12 9.09
N PRO A 165 -12.14 7.51 8.28
CA PRO A 165 -11.08 8.42 8.73
C PRO A 165 -11.57 9.83 9.03
N LEU A 166 -12.63 10.33 8.37
CA LEU A 166 -13.19 11.66 8.60
C LEU A 166 -13.91 11.80 9.97
N LEU A 167 -14.08 10.71 10.72
CA LEU A 167 -14.50 10.76 12.12
C LEU A 167 -13.38 11.27 13.03
N ASN A 168 -12.12 11.15 12.64
CA ASN A 168 -10.98 11.68 13.38
C ASN A 168 -10.84 13.18 13.08
N LYS A 169 -11.08 14.00 14.09
CA LYS A 169 -11.05 15.48 13.96
C LYS A 169 -9.65 16.04 13.69
N ASP A 170 -8.62 15.27 14.05
CA ASP A 170 -7.22 15.67 13.91
C ASP A 170 -6.61 15.21 12.58
N ILE A 171 -7.42 14.67 11.64
CA ILE A 171 -6.96 14.15 10.35
C ILE A 171 -6.03 15.10 9.60
N GLY A 172 -6.23 16.41 9.71
CA GLY A 172 -5.34 17.41 9.11
C GLY A 172 -3.89 17.30 9.62
N SER A 173 -3.71 17.06 10.92
CA SER A 173 -2.38 16.87 11.51
C SER A 173 -1.68 15.60 10.98
N PHE A 174 -2.43 14.52 10.79
CA PHE A 174 -1.90 13.29 10.18
C PHE A 174 -1.46 13.49 8.71
N ILE A 175 -2.24 14.26 7.94
CA ILE A 175 -1.89 14.62 6.56
C ILE A 175 -0.59 15.41 6.52
N ILE A 176 -0.46 16.45 7.35
CA ILE A 176 0.73 17.32 7.41
C ILE A 176 1.96 16.49 7.79
N SER A 177 1.87 15.66 8.84
CA SER A 177 2.97 14.81 9.30
C SER A 177 3.40 13.79 8.23
N ALA A 178 2.45 13.17 7.51
CA ALA A 178 2.74 12.26 6.42
C ALA A 178 3.47 12.95 5.26
N ARG A 179 3.06 14.18 4.92
CA ARG A 179 3.69 15.00 3.88
C ARG A 179 5.11 15.43 4.26
N ASP A 180 5.30 15.81 5.53
CA ASP A 180 6.62 16.20 6.05
C ASP A 180 7.59 15.02 5.99
N ALA A 181 7.19 13.85 6.46
CA ALA A 181 8.01 12.64 6.45
C ALA A 181 8.31 12.13 5.03
N PHE A 182 7.34 12.21 4.11
CA PHE A 182 7.44 11.72 2.72
C PHE A 182 6.91 12.75 1.72
N PRO A 183 7.73 13.74 1.34
CA PRO A 183 7.31 14.87 0.50
C PRO A 183 6.74 14.48 -0.88
N TYR A 184 7.12 13.32 -1.41
CA TYR A 184 6.71 12.86 -2.75
C TYR A 184 5.67 11.75 -2.73
N ALA A 185 5.20 11.32 -1.56
CA ALA A 185 4.18 10.28 -1.46
C ALA A 185 2.82 10.76 -2.01
N CYS A 186 2.09 9.87 -2.66
CA CYS A 186 0.67 10.07 -2.89
C CYS A 186 -0.06 9.83 -1.55
N ILE A 187 -0.48 10.90 -0.87
CA ILE A 187 -1.29 10.78 0.34
C ILE A 187 -2.74 10.63 -0.09
N THR A 188 -3.37 9.52 0.33
CA THR A 188 -4.74 9.19 -0.06
C THR A 188 -5.61 9.01 1.18
N VAL A 189 -6.67 9.80 1.30
CA VAL A 189 -7.72 9.61 2.30
C VAL A 189 -8.81 8.74 1.69
N VAL A 190 -9.02 7.53 2.25
CA VAL A 190 -10.05 6.60 1.77
C VAL A 190 -11.27 6.71 2.67
N THR A 191 -12.37 7.21 2.12
CA THR A 191 -13.60 7.52 2.88
C THR A 191 -14.85 6.92 2.23
N ASN A 192 -15.88 6.67 3.02
CA ASN A 192 -17.23 6.35 2.50
C ASN A 192 -18.00 7.59 2.01
N GLY A 193 -17.40 8.78 2.14
CA GLY A 193 -17.93 10.03 1.61
C GLY A 193 -19.09 10.68 2.39
N ILE A 194 -19.70 10.00 3.37
CA ILE A 194 -20.89 10.51 4.10
C ILE A 194 -20.58 11.84 4.80
N LEU A 195 -19.37 11.98 5.35
CA LEU A 195 -18.95 13.19 6.08
C LEU A 195 -18.27 14.22 5.17
N LEU A 196 -18.00 13.93 3.91
CA LEU A 196 -17.23 14.78 3.02
C LEU A 196 -17.85 16.18 2.86
N LEU A 197 -19.19 16.25 2.73
CA LEU A 197 -19.89 17.54 2.58
C LEU A 197 -19.90 18.42 3.85
N SER A 198 -19.39 17.92 4.96
CA SER A 198 -19.37 18.59 6.28
C SER A 198 -17.99 18.82 6.86
N ILE A 199 -16.93 18.58 6.08
CA ILE A 199 -15.56 18.88 6.52
C ILE A 199 -15.37 20.41 6.60
N SER A 200 -14.48 20.86 7.48
CA SER A 200 -14.22 22.28 7.66
C SER A 200 -13.41 22.90 6.52
N ASP A 201 -13.54 24.21 6.33
CA ASP A 201 -12.72 24.95 5.36
C ASP A 201 -11.22 24.81 5.65
N ASP A 202 -10.81 24.73 6.92
CA ASP A 202 -9.41 24.49 7.32
C ASP A 202 -8.94 23.13 6.82
N LEU A 203 -9.75 22.07 6.94
CA LEU A 203 -9.39 20.75 6.45
C LEU A 203 -9.35 20.73 4.91
N ILE A 204 -10.27 21.41 4.23
CA ILE A 204 -10.24 21.59 2.78
C ILE A 204 -8.91 22.22 2.35
N GLN A 205 -8.49 23.28 3.04
CA GLN A 205 -7.22 23.94 2.72
C GLN A 205 -6.01 23.02 2.94
N ILE A 206 -5.97 22.28 4.07
CA ILE A 206 -4.90 21.30 4.33
C ILE A 206 -4.84 20.23 3.24
N ILE A 207 -5.98 19.70 2.79
CA ILE A 207 -6.09 18.72 1.72
C ILE A 207 -5.48 19.28 0.41
N LYS A 208 -5.81 20.51 0.05
CA LYS A 208 -5.31 21.18 -1.16
C LYS A 208 -3.81 21.46 -1.06
N ASP A 209 -3.34 22.04 0.03
CA ASP A 209 -1.93 22.43 0.24
C ASP A 209 -1.00 21.21 0.23
N ASN A 210 -1.51 20.04 0.64
CA ASN A 210 -0.76 18.80 0.67
C ASN A 210 -1.05 17.88 -0.53
N ASN A 211 -1.78 18.36 -1.55
CA ASN A 211 -2.14 17.59 -2.75
C ASN A 211 -2.66 16.17 -2.41
N VAL A 212 -3.62 16.09 -1.49
CA VAL A 212 -4.19 14.82 -1.03
C VAL A 212 -5.20 14.30 -2.04
N LEU A 213 -5.14 13.02 -2.37
CA LEU A 213 -6.18 12.34 -3.13
C LEU A 213 -7.29 11.89 -2.17
N ILE A 214 -8.53 12.29 -2.43
CA ILE A 214 -9.71 11.76 -1.72
C ILE A 214 -10.27 10.61 -2.54
N SER A 215 -10.13 9.39 -2.05
CA SER A 215 -10.68 8.19 -2.68
C SER A 215 -12.00 7.82 -2.00
N ILE A 216 -13.10 8.06 -2.70
CA ILE A 216 -14.46 7.89 -2.18
C ILE A 216 -14.99 6.52 -2.59
N SER A 217 -15.31 5.67 -1.61
CA SER A 217 -15.99 4.40 -1.84
C SER A 217 -17.50 4.63 -1.85
N ASP A 218 -18.11 4.59 -3.03
CA ASP A 218 -19.57 4.73 -3.17
C ASP A 218 -20.27 3.42 -2.80
N TYR A 219 -21.02 3.45 -1.72
CA TYR A 219 -21.83 2.34 -1.22
C TYR A 219 -23.33 2.53 -1.52
N GLU A 220 -23.69 3.24 -2.60
CA GLU A 220 -25.06 3.55 -2.97
C GLU A 220 -25.85 4.37 -1.91
N CYS A 221 -25.13 4.99 -0.96
CA CYS A 221 -25.71 5.79 0.11
C CYS A 221 -25.43 7.30 -0.04
N LEU A 222 -24.78 7.70 -1.12
CA LEU A 222 -24.37 9.08 -1.40
C LEU A 222 -25.30 9.73 -2.46
N ASP A 223 -25.48 11.03 -2.32
CA ASP A 223 -25.96 11.87 -3.42
C ASP A 223 -24.73 12.27 -4.29
N ASN A 224 -24.44 11.44 -5.29
CA ASN A 224 -23.26 11.61 -6.14
C ASN A 224 -23.22 12.99 -6.82
N ASN A 225 -24.38 13.60 -7.14
CA ASN A 225 -24.41 14.94 -7.71
C ASN A 225 -23.90 15.98 -6.73
N LYS A 226 -24.30 15.89 -5.45
CA LYS A 226 -23.80 16.81 -4.42
C LYS A 226 -22.31 16.61 -4.16
N ILE A 227 -21.86 15.36 -4.10
CA ILE A 227 -20.42 15.03 -3.94
C ILE A 227 -19.59 15.61 -5.10
N ILE A 228 -20.01 15.37 -6.34
CA ILE A 228 -19.30 15.88 -7.53
C ILE A 228 -19.31 17.42 -7.55
N THR A 229 -20.42 18.05 -7.17
CA THR A 229 -20.53 19.52 -7.09
C THR A 229 -19.57 20.06 -6.03
N PHE A 230 -19.55 19.47 -4.83
CA PHE A 230 -18.67 19.85 -3.75
C PHE A 230 -17.18 19.74 -4.13
N ILE A 231 -16.79 18.61 -4.75
CA ILE A 231 -15.42 18.38 -5.26
C ILE A 231 -15.02 19.49 -6.23
N LYS A 232 -15.90 19.86 -7.17
CA LYS A 232 -15.65 20.90 -8.18
C LYS A 232 -15.57 22.29 -7.57
N GLU A 233 -16.49 22.64 -6.67
CA GLU A 233 -16.54 23.96 -6.01
C GLU A 233 -15.30 24.23 -5.16
N HIS A 234 -14.75 23.17 -4.52
CA HIS A 234 -13.56 23.27 -3.70
C HIS A 234 -12.27 22.89 -4.43
N GLU A 235 -12.35 22.50 -5.72
CA GLU A 235 -11.21 22.06 -6.56
C GLU A 235 -10.40 20.96 -5.90
N LEU A 236 -11.07 19.95 -5.32
CA LEU A 236 -10.43 18.84 -4.64
C LEU A 236 -9.94 17.80 -5.63
N ASN A 237 -8.76 17.23 -5.37
CA ASN A 237 -8.28 16.04 -6.07
C ASN A 237 -9.00 14.81 -5.50
N ALA A 238 -9.98 14.29 -6.24
CA ALA A 238 -10.81 13.20 -5.74
C ALA A 238 -11.21 12.22 -6.84
N GLU A 239 -11.34 10.96 -6.47
CA GLU A 239 -11.89 9.88 -7.29
C GLU A 239 -13.11 9.27 -6.61
N LEU A 240 -14.14 8.94 -7.40
CA LEU A 240 -15.30 8.21 -6.95
C LEU A 240 -15.19 6.76 -7.46
N ARG A 241 -15.05 5.81 -6.52
CA ARG A 241 -14.98 4.38 -6.84
C ARG A 241 -16.36 3.75 -6.80
N LEU A 242 -16.87 3.41 -7.96
CA LEU A 242 -18.20 2.76 -8.13
C LEU A 242 -18.15 1.24 -7.86
N GLU A 243 -17.04 0.71 -7.36
CA GLU A 243 -16.71 -0.71 -7.41
C GLU A 243 -17.19 -1.53 -6.21
N LYS A 244 -17.94 -0.96 -5.27
CA LYS A 244 -18.29 -1.67 -4.02
C LYS A 244 -19.62 -2.42 -4.08
N GLU A 245 -19.87 -3.10 -5.19
CA GLU A 245 -21.05 -3.97 -5.29
C GLU A 245 -20.89 -5.28 -4.49
N SER A 246 -19.65 -5.71 -4.22
CA SER A 246 -19.38 -6.97 -3.53
C SER A 246 -18.31 -6.86 -2.45
N PHE A 247 -18.55 -7.60 -1.37
CA PHE A 247 -17.56 -7.89 -0.32
C PHE A 247 -17.20 -9.38 -0.37
N ALA A 248 -16.23 -9.79 0.43
CA ALA A 248 -15.80 -11.19 0.47
C ALA A 248 -15.63 -11.69 1.89
N LYS A 249 -16.13 -12.91 2.14
CA LYS A 249 -15.77 -13.69 3.32
C LYS A 249 -14.40 -14.29 3.09
N HIS A 250 -13.57 -14.29 4.11
CA HIS A 250 -12.21 -14.81 4.00
C HIS A 250 -11.70 -15.49 5.28
N ILE A 251 -12.47 -15.46 6.37
CA ILE A 251 -12.03 -16.03 7.65
C ILE A 251 -12.24 -17.53 7.67
N ASN A 252 -11.16 -18.27 7.90
CA ASN A 252 -11.13 -19.66 8.28
C ASN A 252 -10.84 -19.78 9.79
N ILE A 253 -11.87 -19.95 10.60
CA ILE A 253 -11.74 -20.02 12.07
C ILE A 253 -10.95 -21.22 12.58
N HIS A 254 -10.74 -22.25 11.75
CA HIS A 254 -10.03 -23.47 12.12
C HIS A 254 -8.51 -23.32 12.09
N GLY A 255 -7.98 -22.34 11.37
CA GLY A 255 -6.54 -22.07 11.31
C GLY A 255 -5.72 -23.17 10.64
N ASP A 256 -6.32 -23.93 9.73
CA ASP A 256 -5.73 -25.10 9.08
C ASP A 256 -5.35 -24.86 7.60
N SER A 257 -5.51 -23.63 7.11
CA SER A 257 -5.10 -23.27 5.75
C SER A 257 -3.56 -23.32 5.57
N ASP A 258 -3.11 -23.68 4.36
CA ASP A 258 -1.71 -23.53 4.01
C ASP A 258 -1.34 -22.04 3.87
N LYS A 259 -0.59 -21.51 4.82
CA LYS A 259 -0.24 -20.10 4.86
C LYS A 259 0.52 -19.61 3.64
N LYS A 260 1.33 -20.46 2.97
CA LYS A 260 2.08 -20.09 1.77
C LYS A 260 1.15 -19.95 0.57
N VAL A 261 0.23 -20.90 0.41
CA VAL A 261 -0.77 -20.87 -0.66
C VAL A 261 -1.64 -19.62 -0.50
N ILE A 262 -2.21 -19.42 0.69
CA ILE A 262 -3.07 -18.27 0.98
C ILE A 262 -2.33 -16.94 0.77
N PHE A 263 -1.12 -16.79 1.31
CA PHE A 263 -0.34 -15.56 1.14
C PHE A 263 -0.07 -15.26 -0.34
N ASN A 264 0.31 -16.25 -1.14
CA ASN A 264 0.63 -16.04 -2.55
C ASN A 264 -0.59 -15.65 -3.39
N GLN A 265 -1.77 -16.09 -3.03
CA GLN A 265 -3.03 -15.78 -3.73
C GLN A 265 -3.72 -14.52 -3.18
N CYS A 266 -3.31 -14.03 -2.00
CA CYS A 266 -3.98 -12.96 -1.30
C CYS A 266 -3.72 -11.60 -1.95
N MET A 267 -4.76 -10.90 -2.37
CA MET A 267 -4.64 -9.52 -2.86
C MET A 267 -4.30 -8.53 -1.73
N ARG A 268 -4.65 -8.83 -0.47
CA ARG A 268 -4.38 -7.98 0.71
C ARG A 268 -2.94 -8.05 1.20
N ARG A 269 -2.11 -9.00 0.72
CA ARG A 269 -0.69 -9.13 1.11
C ARG A 269 0.17 -7.89 0.82
N ASN A 270 -0.34 -6.97 0.02
CA ASN A 270 0.33 -5.73 -0.33
C ASN A 270 -0.22 -4.52 0.45
N CYS A 271 -1.26 -4.73 1.29
CA CYS A 271 -1.83 -3.70 2.16
C CYS A 271 -0.97 -3.54 3.42
N THR A 272 0.29 -3.20 3.25
CA THR A 272 1.22 -3.00 4.38
C THR A 272 0.59 -2.08 5.40
N PHE A 273 0.42 -2.58 6.63
CA PHE A 273 -0.29 -1.88 7.69
C PHE A 273 0.66 -1.55 8.86
N LEU A 274 0.53 -0.35 9.41
CA LEU A 274 1.28 0.07 10.59
C LEU A 274 0.35 0.64 11.65
N SER A 275 0.53 0.17 12.86
CA SER A 275 -0.13 0.72 14.05
C SER A 275 0.76 0.54 15.28
N ARG A 276 0.94 1.61 16.05
CA ARG A 276 1.67 1.63 17.32
C ARG A 276 3.06 1.01 17.24
N GLY A 277 3.82 1.38 16.22
CA GLY A 277 5.17 0.87 15.99
C GLY A 277 5.26 -0.55 15.44
N MET A 278 4.13 -1.23 15.25
CA MET A 278 4.08 -2.59 14.71
C MET A 278 3.59 -2.56 13.26
N MET A 279 4.32 -3.23 12.36
CA MET A 279 4.05 -3.28 10.92
C MET A 279 3.82 -4.73 10.48
N ALA A 280 2.87 -4.94 9.56
CA ALA A 280 2.64 -6.24 8.93
C ALA A 280 2.21 -6.11 7.46
N ALA A 281 2.21 -7.22 6.73
CA ALA A 281 1.81 -7.26 5.33
C ALA A 281 0.30 -6.99 5.11
N CYS A 282 -0.54 -7.12 6.13
CA CYS A 282 -1.96 -6.75 6.09
C CYS A 282 -2.48 -6.34 7.49
N CYS A 283 -3.65 -5.71 7.52
CA CYS A 283 -4.28 -5.19 8.75
C CYS A 283 -4.91 -6.27 9.65
N THR A 284 -5.12 -7.49 9.15
CA THR A 284 -5.89 -8.53 9.84
C THR A 284 -5.43 -8.81 11.28
N PRO A 285 -4.12 -9.01 11.59
CA PRO A 285 -3.68 -9.26 12.96
C PRO A 285 -3.99 -8.12 13.94
N PHE A 286 -4.09 -6.90 13.45
CA PHE A 286 -4.37 -5.72 14.27
C PHE A 286 -5.85 -5.58 14.63
N LEU A 287 -6.72 -6.11 13.77
CA LEU A 287 -8.16 -5.90 13.82
C LEU A 287 -8.93 -7.13 14.31
N ASN A 288 -8.31 -8.32 14.32
CA ASN A 288 -8.91 -9.56 14.80
C ASN A 288 -9.46 -9.46 16.22
N LYS A 289 -8.92 -8.59 17.07
CA LYS A 289 -9.41 -8.32 18.43
C LYS A 289 -10.92 -8.01 18.45
N TYR A 290 -11.44 -7.24 17.48
CA TYR A 290 -12.86 -6.87 17.43
C TYR A 290 -13.75 -8.08 17.11
N PHE A 291 -13.28 -8.95 16.22
CA PHE A 291 -13.95 -10.20 15.88
C PHE A 291 -13.90 -11.17 17.07
N ASN A 292 -12.74 -11.33 17.71
CA ASN A 292 -12.53 -12.18 18.87
C ASN A 292 -13.43 -11.75 20.05
N GLU A 293 -13.47 -10.46 20.37
CA GLU A 293 -14.32 -9.90 21.42
C GLU A 293 -15.81 -10.14 21.15
N ARG A 294 -16.25 -9.92 19.89
CA ARG A 294 -17.68 -10.05 19.56
C ARG A 294 -18.17 -11.49 19.58
N TYR A 295 -17.34 -12.43 19.10
CA TYR A 295 -17.77 -13.82 18.86
C TYR A 295 -17.08 -14.84 19.78
N ASN A 296 -16.29 -14.39 20.74
CA ASN A 296 -15.49 -15.25 21.64
C ASN A 296 -14.62 -16.24 20.87
N GLU A 297 -13.97 -15.75 19.80
CA GLU A 297 -13.03 -16.49 18.96
C GLU A 297 -11.57 -16.21 19.38
N LYS A 298 -10.62 -16.91 18.74
CA LYS A 298 -9.19 -16.82 19.06
C LYS A 298 -8.36 -16.68 17.76
N LEU A 299 -8.79 -15.81 16.85
CA LEU A 299 -7.97 -15.48 15.70
C LEU A 299 -6.66 -14.85 16.18
N PRO A 300 -5.53 -15.08 15.49
CA PRO A 300 -4.26 -14.47 15.84
C PRO A 300 -4.38 -12.94 15.89
N GLU A 301 -3.94 -12.37 16.98
CA GLU A 301 -3.81 -10.94 17.16
C GLU A 301 -2.36 -10.50 16.89
N MET A 302 -2.11 -9.22 16.95
CA MET A 302 -0.81 -8.61 16.72
C MET A 302 0.25 -9.23 17.66
N ASP A 303 1.21 -9.95 17.07
CA ASP A 303 2.36 -10.51 17.78
C ASP A 303 3.65 -10.41 16.96
N LYS A 304 4.79 -10.74 17.59
CA LYS A 304 6.12 -10.65 16.96
C LYS A 304 6.39 -11.68 15.84
N ASN A 305 5.54 -12.68 15.67
CA ASN A 305 5.71 -13.67 14.59
C ASN A 305 5.13 -13.15 13.27
N ASP A 306 4.07 -12.34 13.36
CA ASP A 306 3.38 -11.76 12.22
C ASP A 306 3.73 -10.28 12.00
N CYS A 307 4.15 -9.57 13.06
CA CYS A 307 4.41 -8.15 13.02
C CYS A 307 5.91 -7.83 13.20
N ILE A 308 6.31 -6.72 12.60
CA ILE A 308 7.65 -6.15 12.68
C ILE A 308 7.58 -4.96 13.62
N ASP A 309 8.35 -4.99 14.71
CA ASP A 309 8.57 -3.80 15.55
C ASP A 309 9.53 -2.87 14.82
N ILE A 310 9.03 -1.72 14.34
CA ILE A 310 9.86 -0.76 13.60
C ILE A 310 10.94 -0.10 14.47
N TYR A 311 10.92 -0.31 15.77
CA TYR A 311 11.93 0.17 16.71
C TYR A 311 12.95 -0.93 17.11
N GLU A 312 12.84 -2.12 16.51
CA GLU A 312 13.76 -3.23 16.76
C GLU A 312 15.22 -2.81 16.45
N PRO A 313 16.19 -3.02 17.36
CA PRO A 313 17.58 -2.66 17.12
C PRO A 313 18.18 -3.38 15.92
N GLY A 314 18.87 -2.63 15.05
CA GLY A 314 19.52 -3.16 13.85
C GLY A 314 18.55 -3.49 12.70
N LEU A 315 17.29 -3.06 12.79
CA LEU A 315 16.36 -3.11 11.69
C LEU A 315 16.74 -2.05 10.65
N ASP A 316 16.52 -2.38 9.38
CA ASP A 316 16.63 -1.48 8.24
C ASP A 316 15.51 -1.74 7.24
N GLY A 317 15.33 -0.84 6.28
CA GLY A 317 14.23 -0.92 5.32
C GLY A 317 14.30 -2.16 4.42
N TRP A 318 15.49 -2.71 4.14
CA TRP A 318 15.64 -3.93 3.37
C TRP A 318 15.14 -5.15 4.13
N LYS A 319 15.49 -5.25 5.41
CA LYS A 319 14.98 -6.32 6.30
C LYS A 319 13.48 -6.23 6.48
N ILE A 320 12.92 -5.02 6.56
CA ILE A 320 11.47 -4.81 6.60
C ILE A 320 10.85 -5.38 5.32
N LYS A 321 11.34 -4.99 4.13
CA LYS A 321 10.82 -5.51 2.85
C LYS A 321 10.89 -7.02 2.76
N ASP A 322 12.02 -7.62 3.16
CA ASP A 322 12.22 -9.07 3.14
C ASP A 322 11.23 -9.80 4.06
N ARG A 323 10.88 -9.21 5.21
CA ARG A 323 9.88 -9.78 6.13
C ARG A 323 8.44 -9.62 5.60
N LEU A 324 8.12 -8.48 4.99
CA LEU A 324 6.77 -8.19 4.47
C LEU A 324 6.35 -9.11 3.31
N ILE A 325 7.27 -9.72 2.59
CA ILE A 325 6.98 -10.67 1.51
C ILE A 325 6.90 -12.12 2.00
N GLN A 326 7.01 -12.36 3.31
CA GLN A 326 6.87 -13.70 3.88
C GLN A 326 5.45 -13.96 4.37
N PRO A 327 4.98 -15.22 4.27
CA PRO A 327 3.69 -15.60 4.82
C PRO A 327 3.66 -15.46 6.34
N MET A 328 2.62 -14.81 6.87
CA MET A 328 2.36 -14.69 8.31
C MET A 328 1.69 -15.96 8.86
N GLU A 329 1.80 -16.20 10.18
CA GLU A 329 1.06 -17.30 10.81
C GLU A 329 -0.46 -17.06 10.78
N SER A 330 -0.89 -15.81 10.85
CA SER A 330 -2.29 -15.42 10.71
C SER A 330 -2.89 -15.78 9.34
N CYS A 331 -2.08 -15.98 8.28
CA CYS A 331 -2.57 -16.46 6.99
C CYS A 331 -3.24 -17.84 7.06
N ARG A 332 -2.96 -18.66 8.10
CA ARG A 332 -3.66 -19.93 8.35
C ARG A 332 -5.16 -19.75 8.61
N TYR A 333 -5.52 -18.58 9.12
CA TYR A 333 -6.90 -18.23 9.46
C TYR A 333 -7.61 -17.45 8.34
N CYS A 334 -7.03 -17.43 7.15
CA CYS A 334 -7.66 -16.93 5.95
C CYS A 334 -7.92 -18.08 4.97
N GLY A 335 -8.88 -17.89 4.07
CA GLY A 335 -9.17 -18.78 2.96
C GLY A 335 -9.40 -18.01 1.67
N GLU A 336 -9.80 -18.71 0.61
CA GLU A 336 -10.17 -18.06 -0.65
C GLU A 336 -11.37 -17.14 -0.46
N ASP A 337 -11.32 -15.98 -1.08
CA ASP A 337 -12.38 -14.98 -0.98
C ASP A 337 -13.71 -15.50 -1.58
N ALA A 338 -14.73 -15.63 -0.75
CA ALA A 338 -16.08 -15.94 -1.16
C ALA A 338 -16.90 -14.64 -1.27
N ALA A 339 -17.08 -14.15 -2.50
CA ALA A 339 -17.76 -12.89 -2.77
C ALA A 339 -19.25 -12.96 -2.42
N PHE A 340 -19.79 -11.85 -1.91
CA PHE A 340 -21.21 -11.65 -1.68
C PHE A 340 -21.59 -10.19 -1.96
N LYS A 341 -22.87 -9.95 -2.28
CA LYS A 341 -23.36 -8.60 -2.55
C LYS A 341 -23.23 -7.73 -1.29
N TRP A 342 -22.68 -6.53 -1.44
CA TRP A 342 -22.62 -5.54 -0.37
C TRP A 342 -24.00 -5.24 0.21
N GLY A 343 -24.07 -4.88 1.47
CA GLY A 343 -25.26 -4.46 2.17
C GLY A 343 -24.97 -4.03 3.61
N ILE A 344 -25.95 -3.44 4.24
CA ILE A 344 -25.88 -3.04 5.65
C ILE A 344 -26.17 -4.23 6.54
N SER A 345 -25.37 -4.42 7.61
CA SER A 345 -25.63 -5.42 8.63
C SER A 345 -26.98 -5.19 9.34
N GLN A 346 -27.66 -6.27 9.64
CA GLN A 346 -28.86 -6.28 10.48
C GLN A 346 -28.55 -6.97 11.81
N GLU A 347 -29.17 -6.51 12.88
CA GLU A 347 -29.03 -7.19 14.18
C GLU A 347 -29.86 -8.49 14.23
N PRO A 348 -29.32 -9.57 14.78
CA PRO A 348 -27.93 -9.68 15.29
C PRO A 348 -26.90 -9.79 14.16
N ILE A 349 -25.76 -9.09 14.28
CA ILE A 349 -24.67 -9.21 13.33
C ILE A 349 -24.07 -10.62 13.43
N LEU A 350 -24.04 -11.36 12.32
CA LEU A 350 -23.69 -12.77 12.32
C LEU A 350 -22.22 -13.02 11.98
N LYS A 351 -21.57 -13.91 12.71
CA LYS A 351 -20.21 -14.37 12.42
C LYS A 351 -20.05 -14.90 11.00
N SER A 352 -21.09 -15.52 10.46
CA SER A 352 -21.15 -16.03 9.08
C SER A 352 -20.99 -14.97 7.99
N ASP A 353 -21.04 -13.68 8.34
CA ASP A 353 -20.78 -12.62 7.38
C ASP A 353 -19.29 -12.52 7.00
N TRP A 354 -18.40 -13.06 7.81
CA TRP A 354 -16.95 -13.09 7.58
C TRP A 354 -16.39 -14.49 7.34
N CYS A 355 -17.01 -15.52 7.93
CA CYS A 355 -16.49 -16.88 7.89
C CYS A 355 -16.90 -17.63 6.61
N LEU A 356 -15.94 -18.43 6.15
CA LEU A 356 -16.11 -19.40 5.05
C LEU A 356 -16.92 -20.61 5.50
#